data_4424b6932c21a7b7a00da85a505cbe3a
#
_entry.id   4424b6932c21a7b7a00da85a505cbe3a
#
_cell.length_a   1.000
_cell.length_b   1.000
_cell.length_c   1.000
_cell.angle_alpha   90.00
_cell.angle_beta   90.00
_cell.angle_gamma   90.00
#
_symmetry.space_group_name_H-M   'P 1'
#
loop_
_entity.id
_entity.type
_entity.pdbx_description
1 polymer ?
#
loop_
_entity_poly.entity_id
_entity_poly.type
_entity_poly.pdbx_seq_one_letter_code
_entity_poly.pdbx_strand_id
1 'polypeptide(L)'
;MEDTKIRFKFNKINEYKYLSHLEIVRLMIMAVSRANINIKYSEGYSPNPKINFSFPVPVGLASTAEYSDIDIFGKMDAADFKKTINLQLKEQMNVSDAKNIFDKIPSLMGDITFCRYIFSINTDGKNLEDYIKKDITGSKEFSESIYSLEFVESDRGSDIVNLNLIGYTKILTNNKIFKFNDFLKYFKYLSNNMNIVVKDYFKKEAYILREGMLKTPLDIV
;
A
#
# COMPACT_ATOMS: atom_id res chain seq x y z
N MET A 1 20.38 19.30 -19.67
CA MET A 1 20.53 18.73 -18.33
C MET A 1 19.70 17.47 -18.28
N GLU A 2 20.24 16.40 -17.73
CA GLU A 2 19.51 15.13 -17.60
C GLU A 2 18.49 15.27 -16.48
N ASP A 3 17.22 14.98 -16.79
CA ASP A 3 16.13 15.05 -15.82
C ASP A 3 16.12 13.81 -14.93
N THR A 4 15.54 13.93 -13.75
CA THR A 4 15.50 12.86 -12.76
C THR A 4 14.09 12.33 -12.60
N LYS A 5 13.95 11.02 -12.52
CA LYS A 5 12.73 10.36 -12.08
C LYS A 5 12.98 9.60 -10.79
N ILE A 6 12.12 9.78 -9.80
CA ILE A 6 12.26 9.16 -8.48
C ILE A 6 10.99 8.39 -8.16
N ARG A 7 11.14 7.13 -7.73
CA ARG A 7 10.10 6.35 -7.08
C ARG A 7 10.27 6.47 -5.57
N PHE A 8 9.19 6.72 -4.87
CA PHE A 8 9.22 6.81 -3.42
C PHE A 8 8.03 6.11 -2.76
N LYS A 9 8.27 5.65 -1.53
CA LYS A 9 7.31 5.01 -0.65
C LYS A 9 6.98 5.95 0.49
N PHE A 10 5.70 6.08 0.84
CA PHE A 10 5.26 6.97 1.91
C PHE A 10 4.15 6.35 2.76
N ASN A 11 4.00 6.88 3.98
CA ASN A 11 2.99 6.46 4.94
C ASN A 11 1.67 7.23 4.74
N LYS A 12 0.57 6.57 5.10
CA LYS A 12 -0.77 7.14 5.27
C LYS A 12 -1.36 6.54 6.54
N ILE A 13 -0.95 7.04 7.70
CA ILE A 13 -1.31 6.46 9.00
C ILE A 13 -2.02 7.48 9.91
N ASN A 14 -2.51 7.04 11.05
CA ASN A 14 -3.24 7.84 12.03
C ASN A 14 -4.41 8.62 11.38
N GLU A 15 -4.52 9.91 11.63
CA GLU A 15 -5.57 10.77 11.06
C GLU A 15 -5.52 10.87 9.53
N TYR A 16 -4.35 10.70 8.92
CA TYR A 16 -4.20 10.76 7.45
C TYR A 16 -4.89 9.58 6.73
N LYS A 17 -5.18 8.47 7.42
CA LYS A 17 -5.97 7.37 6.85
C LYS A 17 -7.36 7.79 6.39
N TYR A 18 -7.92 8.85 6.97
CA TYR A 18 -9.24 9.38 6.61
C TYR A 18 -9.25 10.32 5.41
N LEU A 19 -8.09 10.71 4.91
CA LEU A 19 -7.99 11.53 3.70
C LEU A 19 -8.32 10.71 2.46
N SER A 20 -9.05 11.35 1.54
CA SER A 20 -9.29 10.82 0.21
C SER A 20 -8.00 10.82 -0.64
N HIS A 21 -8.02 10.08 -1.75
CA HIS A 21 -6.90 10.09 -2.69
C HIS A 21 -6.56 11.50 -3.21
N LEU A 22 -7.56 12.29 -3.56
CA LEU A 22 -7.34 13.66 -4.07
C LEU A 22 -6.72 14.59 -3.02
N GLU A 23 -7.07 14.43 -1.75
CA GLU A 23 -6.46 15.20 -0.66
C GLU A 23 -5.00 14.80 -0.47
N ILE A 24 -4.67 13.50 -0.52
CA ILE A 24 -3.27 13.02 -0.48
C ILE A 24 -2.46 13.58 -1.64
N VAL A 25 -3.00 13.54 -2.87
CA VAL A 25 -2.35 14.11 -4.06
C VAL A 25 -2.07 15.61 -3.86
N ARG A 26 -3.06 16.38 -3.41
CA ARG A 26 -2.91 17.81 -3.14
C ARG A 26 -1.86 18.10 -2.08
N LEU A 27 -1.88 17.37 -0.96
CA LEU A 27 -0.89 17.52 0.11
C LEU A 27 0.53 17.23 -0.39
N MET A 28 0.71 16.18 -1.19
CA MET A 28 2.01 15.83 -1.75
C MET A 28 2.52 16.91 -2.71
N ILE A 29 1.67 17.41 -3.61
CA ILE A 29 2.02 18.52 -4.54
C ILE A 29 2.40 19.77 -3.75
N MET A 30 1.66 20.12 -2.70
CA MET A 30 1.97 21.25 -1.84
C MET A 30 3.29 21.06 -1.08
N ALA A 31 3.60 19.85 -0.63
CA ALA A 31 4.87 19.53 0.01
C ALA A 31 6.05 19.66 -0.95
N VAL A 32 5.92 19.15 -2.19
CA VAL A 32 6.90 19.30 -3.27
C VAL A 32 7.17 20.78 -3.57
N SER A 33 6.11 21.58 -3.68
CA SER A 33 6.24 23.02 -3.93
C SER A 33 6.96 23.76 -2.78
N ARG A 34 6.58 23.50 -1.52
CA ARG A 34 7.22 24.09 -0.33
C ARG A 34 8.67 23.65 -0.16
N ALA A 35 9.01 22.45 -0.61
CA ALA A 35 10.35 21.90 -0.62
C ALA A 35 11.25 22.52 -1.72
N ASN A 36 10.70 23.43 -2.56
CA ASN A 36 11.36 23.99 -3.75
C ASN A 36 11.91 22.90 -4.69
N ILE A 37 11.24 21.74 -4.79
CA ILE A 37 11.59 20.67 -5.72
C ILE A 37 11.04 21.06 -7.10
N ASN A 38 11.92 21.14 -8.09
CA ASN A 38 11.57 21.57 -9.45
C ASN A 38 10.87 20.46 -10.23
N ILE A 39 9.58 20.20 -9.89
CA ILE A 39 8.76 19.16 -10.52
C ILE A 39 8.45 19.50 -11.98
N LYS A 40 8.45 18.48 -12.84
CA LYS A 40 8.01 18.60 -14.24
C LYS A 40 6.49 18.65 -14.34
N TYR A 41 6.02 19.35 -15.37
CA TYR A 41 4.59 19.42 -15.71
C TYR A 41 4.32 18.73 -17.04
N SER A 42 3.07 18.29 -17.23
CA SER A 42 2.60 17.81 -18.53
C SER A 42 2.57 18.94 -19.56
N GLU A 43 2.71 18.59 -20.82
CA GLU A 43 2.51 19.52 -21.94
C GLU A 43 1.01 19.75 -22.14
N GLY A 44 0.66 20.92 -22.74
CA GLY A 44 -0.71 21.26 -23.10
C GLY A 44 -1.25 22.49 -22.39
N TYR A 45 -2.51 22.79 -22.66
CA TYR A 45 -3.19 24.01 -22.19
C TYR A 45 -3.39 24.08 -20.67
N SER A 46 -3.51 22.95 -20.02
CA SER A 46 -3.68 22.84 -18.54
C SER A 46 -2.61 21.93 -17.94
N PRO A 47 -1.38 22.46 -17.70
CA PRO A 47 -0.28 21.65 -17.21
C PRO A 47 -0.55 21.07 -15.82
N ASN A 48 -0.34 19.75 -15.67
CA ASN A 48 -0.44 19.06 -14.39
C ASN A 48 0.95 18.60 -13.92
N PRO A 49 1.25 18.64 -12.62
CA PRO A 49 2.49 18.08 -12.08
C PRO A 49 2.68 16.62 -12.46
N LYS A 50 3.86 16.25 -12.96
CA LYS A 50 4.18 14.86 -13.31
C LYS A 50 4.52 14.06 -12.06
N ILE A 51 3.47 13.74 -11.31
CA ILE A 51 3.51 12.84 -10.16
C ILE A 51 2.41 11.78 -10.33
N ASN A 52 2.80 10.51 -10.26
CA ASN A 52 1.90 9.38 -10.50
C ASN A 52 1.85 8.51 -9.25
N PHE A 53 0.66 8.18 -8.80
CA PHE A 53 0.44 7.37 -7.61
C PHE A 53 0.07 5.92 -7.96
N SER A 54 0.36 5.01 -7.06
CA SER A 54 -0.16 3.64 -7.09
C SER A 54 -1.68 3.61 -6.80
N PHE A 55 -2.26 2.40 -6.79
CA PHE A 55 -3.66 2.22 -6.40
C PHE A 55 -3.90 2.77 -4.98
N PRO A 56 -4.88 3.69 -4.82
CA PRO A 56 -5.18 4.25 -3.52
C PRO A 56 -5.83 3.21 -2.59
N VAL A 57 -5.51 3.29 -1.31
CA VAL A 57 -6.25 2.54 -0.29
C VAL A 57 -7.60 3.23 0.02
N PRO A 58 -8.64 2.47 0.41
CA PRO A 58 -9.90 3.03 0.88
C PRO A 58 -9.70 4.04 2.01
N VAL A 59 -10.62 5.00 2.11
CA VAL A 59 -10.68 5.93 3.24
C VAL A 59 -10.92 5.14 4.54
N GLY A 60 -10.17 5.45 5.58
CA GLY A 60 -10.17 4.74 6.85
C GLY A 60 -9.15 3.60 6.95
N LEU A 61 -8.56 3.16 5.83
CA LEU A 61 -7.48 2.17 5.84
C LEU A 61 -6.12 2.86 5.97
N ALA A 62 -5.38 2.53 7.03
CA ALA A 62 -3.99 2.93 7.18
C ALA A 62 -3.09 2.18 6.20
N SER A 63 -2.00 2.82 5.77
CA SER A 63 -1.01 2.20 4.89
C SER A 63 0.40 2.66 5.24
N THR A 64 1.33 1.72 5.28
CA THR A 64 2.77 2.00 5.37
C THR A 64 3.47 1.82 4.02
N ALA A 65 2.71 1.64 2.94
CA ALA A 65 3.22 1.33 1.61
C ALA A 65 2.36 1.93 0.49
N GLU A 66 2.24 3.25 0.51
CA GLU A 66 1.79 3.99 -0.66
C GLU A 66 3.01 4.34 -1.52
N TYR A 67 2.87 4.26 -2.84
CA TYR A 67 3.96 4.49 -3.79
C TYR A 67 3.61 5.59 -4.77
N SER A 68 4.63 6.36 -5.15
CA SER A 68 4.50 7.39 -6.18
C SER A 68 5.78 7.53 -6.99
N ASP A 69 5.64 7.89 -8.26
CA ASP A 69 6.73 8.30 -9.15
C ASP A 69 6.62 9.80 -9.40
N ILE A 70 7.74 10.52 -9.33
CA ILE A 70 7.83 11.96 -9.61
C ILE A 70 8.92 12.24 -10.65
N ASP A 71 8.60 13.10 -11.62
CA ASP A 71 9.56 13.60 -12.61
C ASP A 71 10.04 15.00 -12.20
N ILE A 72 11.36 15.20 -12.13
CA ILE A 72 12.02 16.42 -11.64
C ILE A 72 12.93 16.99 -12.75
N PHE A 73 12.94 18.30 -12.92
CA PHE A 73 13.90 18.98 -13.78
C PHE A 73 15.29 18.97 -13.14
N GLY A 74 16.29 18.56 -13.92
CA GLY A 74 17.68 18.49 -13.50
C GLY A 74 17.98 17.31 -12.58
N LYS A 75 19.19 17.29 -12.02
CA LYS A 75 19.69 16.19 -11.19
C LYS A 75 19.24 16.36 -9.74
N MET A 76 18.69 15.30 -9.17
CA MET A 76 18.37 15.20 -7.75
C MET A 76 18.56 13.74 -7.30
N ASP A 77 19.30 13.55 -6.22
CA ASP A 77 19.45 12.24 -5.60
C ASP A 77 18.19 11.88 -4.78
N ALA A 78 17.83 10.59 -4.76
CA ALA A 78 16.63 10.12 -4.05
C ALA A 78 16.75 10.32 -2.52
N ALA A 79 17.95 10.25 -1.96
CA ALA A 79 18.16 10.52 -0.53
C ALA A 79 17.95 12.00 -0.21
N ASP A 80 18.43 12.91 -1.07
CA ASP A 80 18.20 14.36 -0.94
C ASP A 80 16.71 14.70 -1.12
N PHE A 81 16.05 14.09 -2.10
CA PHE A 81 14.60 14.21 -2.27
C PHE A 81 13.86 13.81 -0.99
N LYS A 82 14.12 12.60 -0.47
CA LYS A 82 13.51 12.10 0.76
C LYS A 82 13.73 13.05 1.94
N LYS A 83 14.95 13.51 2.15
CA LYS A 83 15.30 14.44 3.22
C LYS A 83 14.54 15.75 3.09
N THR A 84 14.56 16.35 1.90
CA THR A 84 13.98 17.67 1.64
C THR A 84 12.45 17.67 1.73
N ILE A 85 11.79 16.67 1.15
CA ILE A 85 10.32 16.58 1.18
C ILE A 85 9.81 16.29 2.60
N ASN A 86 10.52 15.47 3.39
CA ASN A 86 10.13 15.14 4.75
C ASN A 86 10.17 16.35 5.71
N LEU A 87 10.92 17.40 5.40
CA LEU A 87 10.84 18.67 6.14
C LEU A 87 9.49 19.38 5.96
N GLN A 88 8.73 19.03 4.93
CA GLN A 88 7.43 19.62 4.59
C GLN A 88 6.24 18.71 4.91
N LEU A 89 6.50 17.44 5.23
CA LEU A 89 5.49 16.44 5.57
C LEU A 89 5.43 16.20 7.08
N LYS A 90 4.27 15.76 7.55
CA LYS A 90 4.14 15.23 8.91
C LYS A 90 4.62 13.77 8.94
N GLU A 91 5.03 13.30 10.13
CA GLU A 91 5.52 11.95 10.34
C GLU A 91 4.54 10.88 9.83
N GLN A 92 3.24 11.12 10.01
CA GLN A 92 2.16 10.21 9.60
C GLN A 92 2.01 10.07 8.07
N MET A 93 2.66 10.94 7.29
CA MET A 93 2.66 10.93 5.83
C MET A 93 4.08 11.01 5.25
N ASN A 94 5.11 10.75 6.05
CA ASN A 94 6.49 10.86 5.61
C ASN A 94 6.85 9.87 4.50
N VAL A 95 7.81 10.27 3.68
CA VAL A 95 8.48 9.39 2.71
C VAL A 95 9.44 8.48 3.48
N SER A 96 9.12 7.19 3.53
CA SER A 96 9.91 6.19 4.25
C SER A 96 11.12 5.72 3.46
N ASP A 97 11.02 5.67 2.12
CA ASP A 97 12.10 5.28 1.24
C ASP A 97 11.95 5.90 -0.16
N ALA A 98 13.07 6.05 -0.89
CA ALA A 98 13.09 6.59 -2.26
C ALA A 98 14.27 6.05 -3.06
N LYS A 99 14.08 5.87 -4.37
CA LYS A 99 15.16 5.48 -5.31
C LYS A 99 15.03 6.22 -6.63
N ASN A 100 16.17 6.54 -7.24
CA ASN A 100 16.24 7.07 -8.60
C ASN A 100 15.86 5.97 -9.60
N ILE A 101 15.07 6.31 -10.61
CA ILE A 101 14.73 5.44 -11.73
C ILE A 101 15.63 5.82 -12.91
N PHE A 102 16.47 4.89 -13.33
CA PHE A 102 17.40 5.09 -14.46
C PHE A 102 16.89 4.47 -15.75
N ASP A 103 16.13 3.38 -15.63
CA ASP A 103 15.61 2.64 -16.78
C ASP A 103 14.12 2.93 -17.03
N LYS A 104 13.66 2.58 -18.23
CA LYS A 104 12.24 2.64 -18.56
C LYS A 104 11.50 1.49 -17.86
N ILE A 105 10.75 1.82 -16.83
CA ILE A 105 9.93 0.87 -16.07
C ILE A 105 8.44 1.11 -16.30
N PRO A 106 7.59 0.07 -16.16
CA PRO A 106 6.13 0.22 -16.20
C PRO A 106 5.59 1.17 -15.13
N SER A 107 4.39 1.69 -15.36
CA SER A 107 3.70 2.51 -14.35
C SER A 107 3.36 1.69 -13.11
N LEU A 108 3.35 2.35 -11.95
CA LEU A 108 2.99 1.70 -10.67
C LEU A 108 1.64 0.98 -10.73
N MET A 109 0.61 1.62 -11.30
CA MET A 109 -0.72 0.99 -11.44
C MET A 109 -0.72 -0.20 -12.41
N GLY A 110 0.10 -0.15 -13.46
CA GLY A 110 0.22 -1.25 -14.42
C GLY A 110 1.03 -2.44 -13.89
N ASP A 111 1.90 -2.21 -12.93
CA ASP A 111 2.90 -3.20 -12.51
C ASP A 111 2.60 -3.85 -11.15
N ILE A 112 2.06 -3.12 -10.18
CA ILE A 112 1.69 -3.68 -8.86
C ILE A 112 0.62 -4.75 -9.05
N THR A 113 0.92 -5.95 -8.54
CA THR A 113 0.08 -7.14 -8.71
C THR A 113 -0.59 -7.55 -7.41
N PHE A 114 0.05 -7.28 -6.27
CA PHE A 114 -0.43 -7.71 -4.96
C PHE A 114 -0.31 -6.60 -3.92
N CYS A 115 -1.18 -6.67 -2.89
CA CYS A 115 -1.03 -5.91 -1.66
C CYS A 115 -1.09 -6.85 -0.47
N ARG A 116 -0.20 -6.62 0.51
CA ARG A 116 -0.22 -7.30 1.80
C ARG A 116 -0.98 -6.44 2.80
N TYR A 117 -1.91 -7.09 3.48
CA TYR A 117 -2.66 -6.52 4.60
C TYR A 117 -2.36 -7.30 5.87
N ILE A 118 -2.35 -6.59 7.00
CA ILE A 118 -2.22 -7.19 8.33
C ILE A 118 -3.50 -6.88 9.09
N PHE A 119 -4.07 -7.90 9.73
CA PHE A 119 -5.20 -7.78 10.65
C PHE A 119 -4.76 -8.30 12.02
N SER A 120 -4.81 -7.46 13.03
CA SER A 120 -4.55 -7.86 14.41
C SER A 120 -5.87 -8.28 15.05
N ILE A 121 -5.98 -9.55 15.37
CA ILE A 121 -7.20 -10.20 15.83
C ILE A 121 -7.00 -10.67 17.27
N ASN A 122 -7.89 -10.26 18.17
CA ASN A 122 -7.98 -10.83 19.50
C ASN A 122 -9.02 -11.97 19.48
N THR A 123 -8.64 -13.12 20.03
CA THR A 123 -9.51 -14.29 20.11
C THR A 123 -9.10 -15.19 21.27
N ASP A 124 -10.09 -15.76 21.95
CA ASP A 124 -9.93 -16.84 22.93
C ASP A 124 -10.10 -18.24 22.32
N GLY A 125 -10.35 -18.30 21.01
CA GLY A 125 -10.64 -19.54 20.27
C GLY A 125 -9.39 -20.25 19.79
N LYS A 126 -9.10 -21.43 20.36
CA LYS A 126 -7.95 -22.28 20.00
C LYS A 126 -7.91 -22.80 18.54
N ASN A 127 -8.98 -22.65 17.76
CA ASN A 127 -9.11 -23.20 16.40
C ASN A 127 -9.48 -22.12 15.37
N LEU A 128 -9.22 -20.84 15.64
CA LEU A 128 -9.57 -19.75 14.75
C LEU A 128 -8.89 -19.86 13.40
N GLU A 129 -7.60 -20.21 13.40
CA GLU A 129 -6.80 -20.33 12.19
C GLU A 129 -7.39 -21.35 11.22
N ASP A 130 -7.67 -22.55 11.71
CA ASP A 130 -8.25 -23.64 10.90
C ASP A 130 -9.64 -23.28 10.39
N TYR A 131 -10.45 -22.63 11.24
CA TYR A 131 -11.79 -22.18 10.85
C TYR A 131 -11.71 -21.14 9.71
N ILE A 132 -10.92 -20.09 9.89
CA ILE A 132 -10.80 -19.00 8.89
C ILE A 132 -10.18 -19.56 7.59
N LYS A 133 -9.14 -20.38 7.67
CA LYS A 133 -8.56 -21.02 6.49
C LYS A 133 -9.59 -21.84 5.72
N LYS A 134 -10.35 -22.69 6.42
CA LYS A 134 -11.38 -23.53 5.80
C LYS A 134 -12.52 -22.70 5.18
N ASP A 135 -12.99 -21.69 5.88
CA ASP A 135 -14.10 -20.85 5.42
C ASP A 135 -13.68 -19.99 4.21
N ILE A 136 -12.51 -19.38 4.24
CA ILE A 136 -11.93 -18.60 3.13
C ILE A 136 -11.69 -19.48 1.90
N THR A 137 -11.09 -20.68 2.07
CA THR A 137 -10.86 -21.59 0.95
C THR A 137 -12.14 -22.17 0.38
N GLY A 138 -13.18 -22.32 1.18
CA GLY A 138 -14.52 -22.74 0.75
C GLY A 138 -15.31 -21.63 0.04
N SER A 139 -14.96 -20.38 0.25
CA SER A 139 -15.60 -19.23 -0.40
C SER A 139 -14.99 -18.95 -1.76
N LYS A 140 -15.75 -19.12 -2.84
CA LYS A 140 -15.29 -18.80 -4.20
C LYS A 140 -14.87 -17.35 -4.38
N GLU A 141 -15.42 -16.43 -3.60
CA GLU A 141 -15.06 -15.01 -3.66
C GLU A 141 -13.66 -14.75 -3.10
N PHE A 142 -13.34 -15.31 -1.95
CA PHE A 142 -12.06 -15.07 -1.28
C PHE A 142 -10.95 -15.99 -1.82
N SER A 143 -11.23 -17.27 -2.08
CA SER A 143 -10.23 -18.21 -2.59
C SER A 143 -9.62 -17.80 -3.92
N GLU A 144 -10.39 -17.14 -4.79
CA GLU A 144 -9.89 -16.62 -6.08
C GLU A 144 -9.22 -15.25 -5.98
N SER A 145 -9.39 -14.51 -4.88
CA SER A 145 -8.87 -13.14 -4.72
C SER A 145 -7.68 -13.02 -3.78
N ILE A 146 -7.41 -14.06 -2.99
CA ILE A 146 -6.30 -14.12 -2.03
C ILE A 146 -5.17 -14.98 -2.61
N TYR A 147 -3.96 -14.41 -2.63
CA TYR A 147 -2.75 -15.12 -3.07
C TYR A 147 -2.15 -15.95 -1.93
N SER A 148 -2.06 -15.40 -0.72
CA SER A 148 -1.59 -16.12 0.46
C SER A 148 -2.27 -15.62 1.73
N LEU A 149 -2.38 -16.52 2.70
CA LEU A 149 -2.97 -16.29 4.01
C LEU A 149 -2.12 -17.01 5.06
N GLU A 150 -1.57 -16.25 5.99
CA GLU A 150 -0.72 -16.77 7.07
C GLU A 150 -1.14 -16.17 8.40
N PHE A 151 -1.14 -16.99 9.46
CA PHE A 151 -1.33 -16.54 10.83
C PHE A 151 0.04 -16.51 11.52
N VAL A 152 0.32 -15.40 12.18
CA VAL A 152 1.54 -15.20 12.95
C VAL A 152 1.15 -14.82 14.36
N GLU A 153 1.51 -15.64 15.33
CA GLU A 153 1.31 -15.29 16.74
C GLU A 153 2.09 -14.00 17.05
N SER A 154 1.39 -13.02 17.60
CA SER A 154 2.05 -11.87 18.20
C SER A 154 2.51 -12.26 19.60
N ASP A 155 3.64 -11.80 20.02
CA ASP A 155 4.38 -12.05 21.28
C ASP A 155 3.78 -13.07 22.27
N ARG A 156 4.60 -13.97 22.78
CA ARG A 156 4.25 -15.02 23.74
C ARG A 156 3.46 -14.45 24.91
N GLY A 157 2.18 -14.80 25.00
CA GLY A 157 1.30 -14.43 26.10
C GLY A 157 0.22 -13.41 25.79
N SER A 158 0.09 -12.97 24.54
CA SER A 158 -1.05 -12.14 24.09
C SER A 158 -2.09 -13.02 23.38
N ASP A 159 -3.38 -12.75 23.65
CA ASP A 159 -4.51 -13.35 22.91
C ASP A 159 -4.66 -12.73 21.51
N ILE A 160 -3.60 -12.08 21.00
CA ILE A 160 -3.60 -11.41 19.69
C ILE A 160 -2.88 -12.27 18.67
N VAL A 161 -3.56 -12.55 17.58
CA VAL A 161 -3.01 -13.23 16.39
C VAL A 161 -3.00 -12.25 15.22
N ASN A 162 -1.90 -12.16 14.50
CA ASN A 162 -1.80 -11.37 13.28
C ASN A 162 -2.08 -12.23 12.06
N LEU A 163 -3.12 -11.88 11.32
CA LEU A 163 -3.40 -12.45 10.02
C LEU A 163 -2.69 -11.63 8.95
N ASN A 164 -1.72 -12.25 8.28
CA ASN A 164 -1.08 -11.72 7.09
C ASN A 164 -1.80 -12.21 5.84
N LEU A 165 -2.37 -11.29 5.07
CA LEU A 165 -3.09 -11.58 3.84
C LEU A 165 -2.42 -10.87 2.65
N ILE A 166 -2.16 -11.62 1.57
CA ILE A 166 -1.75 -11.04 0.28
C ILE A 166 -2.90 -11.24 -0.71
N GLY A 167 -3.48 -10.12 -1.16
CA GLY A 167 -4.57 -10.11 -2.13
C GLY A 167 -4.12 -9.60 -3.50
N TYR A 168 -4.80 -10.06 -4.55
CA TYR A 168 -4.58 -9.61 -5.93
C TYR A 168 -5.12 -8.19 -6.14
N THR A 169 -4.35 -7.33 -6.78
CA THR A 169 -4.77 -5.97 -7.17
C THR A 169 -5.30 -5.89 -8.59
N LYS A 170 -5.05 -6.94 -9.39
CA LYS A 170 -5.51 -7.05 -10.79
C LYS A 170 -5.79 -8.49 -11.17
N ILE A 171 -6.58 -8.68 -12.23
CA ILE A 171 -6.85 -9.99 -12.83
C ILE A 171 -5.62 -10.41 -13.63
N LEU A 172 -5.04 -11.56 -13.29
CA LEU A 172 -3.91 -12.16 -14.03
C LEU A 172 -4.39 -13.27 -14.97
N THR A 173 -5.02 -14.32 -14.42
CA THR A 173 -5.56 -15.45 -15.18
C THR A 173 -7.01 -15.70 -14.78
N ASN A 174 -7.22 -16.53 -13.75
CA ASN A 174 -8.56 -16.88 -13.23
C ASN A 174 -8.82 -16.27 -11.84
N ASN A 175 -7.94 -15.40 -11.33
CA ASN A 175 -8.13 -14.76 -10.05
C ASN A 175 -9.07 -13.55 -10.14
N LYS A 176 -9.66 -13.21 -9.01
CA LYS A 176 -10.43 -11.96 -8.81
C LYS A 176 -9.57 -10.91 -8.10
N ILE A 177 -9.98 -9.65 -8.24
CA ILE A 177 -9.38 -8.55 -7.47
C ILE A 177 -9.86 -8.66 -6.03
N PHE A 178 -8.91 -8.63 -5.08
CA PHE A 178 -9.21 -8.58 -3.65
C PHE A 178 -9.86 -7.24 -3.28
N LYS A 179 -11.04 -7.32 -2.69
CA LYS A 179 -11.80 -6.15 -2.23
C LYS A 179 -11.72 -6.06 -0.71
N PHE A 180 -10.85 -5.19 -0.23
CA PHE A 180 -10.61 -4.99 1.21
C PHE A 180 -11.90 -4.78 2.01
N ASN A 181 -12.83 -3.96 1.52
CA ASN A 181 -14.08 -3.67 2.23
C ASN A 181 -14.99 -4.90 2.37
N ASP A 182 -15.00 -5.82 1.40
CA ASP A 182 -15.81 -7.03 1.48
C ASP A 182 -15.18 -8.02 2.49
N PHE A 183 -13.85 -8.08 2.52
CA PHE A 183 -13.14 -8.85 3.53
C PHE A 183 -13.33 -8.28 4.95
N LEU A 184 -13.39 -6.96 5.10
CA LEU A 184 -13.71 -6.31 6.38
C LEU A 184 -15.15 -6.61 6.84
N LYS A 185 -16.13 -6.68 5.92
CA LYS A 185 -17.50 -7.12 6.24
C LYS A 185 -17.53 -8.57 6.72
N TYR A 186 -16.74 -9.44 6.10
CA TYR A 186 -16.58 -10.82 6.53
C TYR A 186 -16.08 -10.90 7.97
N PHE A 187 -15.03 -10.15 8.34
CA PHE A 187 -14.58 -10.10 9.72
C PHE A 187 -15.61 -9.54 10.69
N LYS A 188 -16.39 -8.56 10.27
CA LYS A 188 -17.51 -8.04 11.08
C LYS A 188 -18.58 -9.09 11.31
N TYR A 189 -18.88 -9.92 10.31
CA TYR A 189 -19.78 -11.06 10.45
C TYR A 189 -19.22 -12.09 11.45
N LEU A 190 -17.94 -12.45 11.36
CA LEU A 190 -17.28 -13.36 12.31
C LEU A 190 -17.30 -12.79 13.74
N SER A 191 -17.06 -11.51 13.90
CA SER A 191 -17.10 -10.82 15.21
C SER A 191 -18.49 -10.92 15.89
N ASN A 192 -19.57 -10.91 15.09
CA ASN A 192 -20.93 -11.03 15.63
C ASN A 192 -21.32 -12.47 15.98
N ASN A 193 -20.66 -13.47 15.41
CA ASN A 193 -21.05 -14.89 15.55
C ASN A 193 -20.01 -15.72 16.33
N MET A 194 -18.82 -15.19 16.50
CA MET A 194 -17.69 -15.81 17.20
C MET A 194 -17.05 -14.76 18.12
N ASN A 195 -16.42 -15.19 19.18
CA ASN A 195 -15.72 -14.26 20.11
C ASN A 195 -14.39 -13.75 19.49
N ILE A 196 -14.50 -13.02 18.36
CA ILE A 196 -13.39 -12.49 17.58
C ILE A 196 -13.48 -10.97 17.56
N VAL A 197 -12.40 -10.27 17.91
CA VAL A 197 -12.33 -8.81 17.82
C VAL A 197 -11.16 -8.40 16.96
N VAL A 198 -11.44 -7.78 15.83
CA VAL A 198 -10.39 -7.13 15.03
C VAL A 198 -9.99 -5.83 15.72
N LYS A 199 -8.77 -5.79 16.25
CA LYS A 199 -8.23 -4.63 16.99
C LYS A 199 -7.70 -3.57 16.06
N ASP A 200 -6.98 -3.99 15.00
CA ASP A 200 -6.36 -3.08 14.02
C ASP A 200 -6.20 -3.77 12.68
N TYR A 201 -6.07 -2.99 11.63
CA TYR A 201 -5.77 -3.46 10.28
C TYR A 201 -5.11 -2.36 9.46
N PHE A 202 -4.16 -2.74 8.61
CA PHE A 202 -3.50 -1.81 7.71
C PHE A 202 -2.89 -2.50 6.49
N LYS A 203 -2.65 -1.74 5.43
CA LYS A 203 -1.85 -2.19 4.29
C LYS A 203 -0.37 -2.08 4.64
N LYS A 204 0.32 -3.22 4.65
CA LYS A 204 1.73 -3.31 5.03
C LYS A 204 2.67 -3.08 3.86
N GLU A 205 2.34 -3.64 2.66
CA GLU A 205 3.22 -3.60 1.50
C GLU A 205 2.45 -3.78 0.19
N ALA A 206 3.07 -3.37 -0.91
CA ALA A 206 2.65 -3.68 -2.27
C ALA A 206 3.75 -4.45 -3.00
N TYR A 207 3.37 -5.36 -3.89
CA TYR A 207 4.31 -6.20 -4.60
C TYR A 207 4.04 -6.27 -6.09
N ILE A 208 5.12 -6.52 -6.81
CA ILE A 208 5.20 -6.81 -8.22
C ILE A 208 5.73 -8.22 -8.36
N LEU A 209 5.13 -9.02 -9.24
CA LEU A 209 5.64 -10.35 -9.54
C LEU A 209 6.71 -10.25 -10.62
N ARG A 210 7.94 -10.66 -10.30
CA ARG A 210 9.07 -10.77 -11.23
C ARG A 210 9.77 -12.11 -11.04
N GLU A 211 9.90 -12.87 -12.11
CA GLU A 211 10.62 -14.16 -12.08
C GLU A 211 10.10 -15.11 -11.00
N GLY A 212 8.78 -15.13 -10.77
CA GLY A 212 8.15 -15.95 -9.74
C GLY A 212 8.31 -15.45 -8.29
N MET A 213 8.97 -14.30 -8.08
CA MET A 213 9.20 -13.71 -6.77
C MET A 213 8.40 -12.42 -6.56
N LEU A 214 7.96 -12.21 -5.34
CA LEU A 214 7.34 -10.95 -4.91
C LEU A 214 8.44 -9.94 -4.56
N LYS A 215 8.55 -8.88 -5.37
CA LYS A 215 9.46 -7.74 -5.15
C LYS A 215 8.65 -6.49 -4.83
N THR A 216 9.17 -5.62 -3.98
CA THR A 216 8.54 -4.31 -3.77
C THR A 216 8.74 -3.41 -4.99
N PRO A 217 7.92 -2.37 -5.20
CA PRO A 217 8.14 -1.41 -6.28
C PRO A 217 9.51 -0.73 -6.26
N LEU A 218 10.17 -0.63 -5.10
CA LEU A 218 11.52 -0.09 -4.97
C LEU A 218 12.63 -1.11 -5.29
N ASP A 219 12.35 -2.41 -5.25
CA ASP A 219 13.35 -3.44 -5.56
C ASP A 219 13.58 -3.62 -7.07
N ILE A 220 12.74 -3.00 -7.89
CA ILE A 220 12.80 -3.10 -9.36
C ILE A 220 13.32 -1.84 -10.05
N VAL A 221 13.81 -0.87 -9.29
CA VAL A 221 14.41 0.40 -9.76
C VAL A 221 15.85 0.52 -9.35
#